data_9792e0dac2409d9fbbfcade4bcb81600
#
_entry.id   9792e0dac2409d9fbbfcade4bcb81600
#
_cell.length_a   1.000
_cell.length_b   1.000
_cell.length_c   1.000
_cell.angle_alpha   90.00
_cell.angle_beta   90.00
_cell.angle_gamma   90.00
#
_symmetry.space_group_name_H-M   'P 1'
#
loop_
_entity.id
_entity.type
_entity.pdbx_description
1 polymer ?
#
loop_
_entity_poly.entity_id
_entity_poly.type
_entity_poly.pdbx_seq_one_letter_code
_entity_poly.pdbx_strand_id
1 'polypeptide(L)'
;MSDDSKQPLTQVNPQTMNNEYKKPLPALDGSSTDLHYFDVEQAVNEIEPGAYAKLPFSSKVLCENLVRRCPPEDLTEALSQHIYRKQEVDFPWYPARVVCHDILGQTAFVDLAGLRDAIAAEGGDPAKVNPIVPTQLIVDHSLAVEHAGFEEDAFEKNRAIEERRNEDRFHFINWCQYAFDNVNVVPPGNGIMHQINLE
;
A
#
# COMPACT_ATOMS: atom_id res chain seq x y z
N MET A 1 17.88 -11.46 14.46
CA MET A 1 17.07 -11.25 15.68
C MET A 1 15.85 -10.46 15.25
N SER A 2 14.71 -11.11 15.12
CA SER A 2 13.44 -10.44 14.85
C SER A 2 12.99 -9.74 16.13
N ASP A 3 13.04 -8.43 16.11
CA ASP A 3 12.41 -7.63 17.18
C ASP A 3 10.90 -7.56 16.84
N ASP A 4 10.12 -8.44 17.48
CA ASP A 4 8.67 -8.50 17.37
C ASP A 4 7.94 -7.33 18.05
N SER A 5 8.65 -6.27 18.44
CA SER A 5 8.09 -5.14 19.19
C SER A 5 7.45 -4.05 18.32
N LYS A 6 7.44 -4.18 16.99
CA LYS A 6 6.73 -3.20 16.17
C LYS A 6 5.24 -3.35 16.32
N GLN A 7 4.62 -2.26 16.75
CA GLN A 7 3.15 -2.12 16.67
C GLN A 7 2.70 -2.38 15.22
N PRO A 8 1.54 -3.02 15.03
CA PRO A 8 0.97 -3.17 13.70
C PRO A 8 0.88 -1.79 13.04
N LEU A 9 1.20 -1.75 11.75
CA LEU A 9 1.13 -0.52 10.94
C LEU A 9 -0.13 0.25 11.33
N THR A 10 0.08 1.46 11.83
CA THR A 10 -1.04 2.32 12.23
C THR A 10 -1.86 2.56 10.96
N GLN A 11 -3.04 1.98 10.88
CA GLN A 11 -3.94 2.31 9.78
C GLN A 11 -4.11 3.83 9.83
N VAL A 12 -3.76 4.50 8.74
CA VAL A 12 -4.10 5.92 8.58
C VAL A 12 -5.58 6.01 8.90
N ASN A 13 -5.89 6.71 9.97
CA ASN A 13 -7.27 6.91 10.38
C ASN A 13 -7.98 7.54 9.19
N PRO A 14 -8.93 6.87 8.55
CA PRO A 14 -9.67 7.45 7.45
C PRO A 14 -10.47 8.60 8.02
N GLN A 15 -9.96 9.81 7.85
CA GLN A 15 -10.54 11.02 8.43
C GLN A 15 -11.94 11.31 7.88
N THR A 16 -12.32 10.65 6.80
CA THR A 16 -13.64 10.78 6.19
C THR A 16 -14.12 9.42 5.71
N MET A 17 -15.20 8.95 6.29
CA MET A 17 -15.98 7.84 5.78
C MET A 17 -17.38 8.37 5.48
N ASN A 18 -17.85 8.10 4.28
CA ASN A 18 -19.25 8.35 3.92
C ASN A 18 -20.12 7.26 4.56
N ASN A 19 -20.35 7.39 5.88
CA ASN A 19 -20.98 6.36 6.71
C ASN A 19 -22.42 6.07 6.29
N GLU A 20 -23.06 6.94 5.55
CA GLU A 20 -24.39 6.76 4.96
C GLU A 20 -24.44 5.56 4.01
N TYR A 21 -23.34 5.25 3.34
CA TYR A 21 -23.22 4.09 2.46
C TYR A 21 -22.65 2.85 3.16
N LYS A 22 -22.25 2.95 4.43
CA LYS A 22 -21.73 1.82 5.20
C LYS A 22 -22.88 0.98 5.73
N LYS A 23 -22.97 -0.27 5.27
CA LYS A 23 -24.01 -1.22 5.64
C LYS A 23 -23.44 -2.48 6.29
N PRO A 24 -24.17 -3.10 7.24
CA PRO A 24 -23.76 -4.39 7.77
C PRO A 24 -23.76 -5.45 6.68
N LEU A 25 -22.73 -6.29 6.68
CA LEU A 25 -22.65 -7.45 5.79
C LEU A 25 -23.32 -8.63 6.47
N PRO A 26 -24.46 -9.15 5.96
CA PRO A 26 -25.09 -10.32 6.54
C PRO A 26 -24.20 -11.57 6.34
N ALA A 27 -24.20 -12.47 7.30
CA ALA A 27 -23.61 -13.78 7.11
C ALA A 27 -24.45 -14.61 6.12
N LEU A 28 -23.82 -15.61 5.48
CA LEU A 28 -24.49 -16.49 4.52
C LEU A 28 -25.64 -17.30 5.15
N ASP A 29 -25.57 -17.56 6.44
CA ASP A 29 -26.60 -18.24 7.22
C ASP A 29 -27.66 -17.29 7.80
N GLY A 30 -27.60 -15.99 7.47
CA GLY A 30 -28.51 -14.97 7.96
C GLY A 30 -28.23 -14.46 9.37
N SER A 31 -27.15 -14.91 10.03
CA SER A 31 -26.73 -14.36 11.32
C SER A 31 -26.10 -12.96 11.13
N SER A 32 -26.01 -12.21 12.23
CA SER A 32 -25.33 -10.92 12.20
C SER A 32 -23.82 -11.10 12.24
N THR A 33 -23.08 -10.28 11.49
CA THR A 33 -21.63 -10.19 11.55
C THR A 33 -21.22 -8.78 11.98
N ASP A 34 -20.02 -8.65 12.53
CA ASP A 34 -19.40 -7.32 12.77
C ASP A 34 -18.80 -6.72 11.50
N LEU A 35 -18.93 -7.42 10.35
CA LEU A 35 -18.43 -6.98 9.07
C LEU A 35 -19.37 -5.97 8.43
N HIS A 36 -18.77 -5.04 7.69
CA HIS A 36 -19.50 -4.02 6.95
C HIS A 36 -18.97 -3.92 5.52
N TYR A 37 -19.84 -3.50 4.61
CA TYR A 37 -19.47 -3.13 3.25
C TYR A 37 -19.95 -1.70 2.96
N PHE A 38 -19.40 -1.10 1.91
CA PHE A 38 -19.90 0.17 1.39
C PHE A 38 -20.77 -0.08 0.18
N ASP A 39 -21.99 0.43 0.20
CA ASP A 39 -22.96 0.28 -0.89
C ASP A 39 -22.66 1.26 -2.02
N VAL A 40 -21.73 0.85 -2.86
CA VAL A 40 -21.28 1.63 -4.03
C VAL A 40 -22.38 1.73 -5.08
N GLU A 41 -23.21 0.71 -5.20
CA GLU A 41 -24.34 0.69 -6.11
C GLU A 41 -25.33 1.80 -5.76
N GLN A 42 -25.65 1.94 -4.49
CA GLN A 42 -26.50 3.03 -4.01
C GLN A 42 -25.87 4.39 -4.34
N ALA A 43 -24.62 4.62 -3.97
CA ALA A 43 -23.95 5.90 -4.18
C ALA A 43 -23.90 6.33 -5.66
N VAL A 44 -23.62 5.39 -6.56
CA VAL A 44 -23.57 5.65 -8.00
C VAL A 44 -24.97 5.87 -8.57
N ASN A 45 -25.97 5.08 -8.15
CA ASN A 45 -27.32 5.17 -8.67
C ASN A 45 -28.09 6.38 -8.12
N GLU A 46 -27.67 6.99 -7.02
CA GLU A 46 -28.21 8.27 -6.55
C GLU A 46 -27.82 9.43 -7.48
N ILE A 47 -26.68 9.33 -8.18
CA ILE A 47 -26.26 10.32 -9.18
C ILE A 47 -27.00 10.07 -10.52
N GLU A 48 -26.97 8.83 -11.00
CA GLU A 48 -27.66 8.44 -12.23
C GLU A 48 -28.27 7.03 -12.07
N PRO A 49 -29.61 6.91 -12.03
CA PRO A 49 -30.27 5.62 -11.87
C PRO A 49 -29.84 4.57 -12.91
N GLY A 50 -29.39 3.41 -12.43
CA GLY A 50 -28.94 2.31 -13.26
C GLY A 50 -27.52 2.48 -13.84
N ALA A 51 -26.79 3.52 -13.47
CA ALA A 51 -25.42 3.73 -13.94
C ALA A 51 -24.46 2.65 -13.43
N TYR A 52 -24.60 2.20 -12.18
CA TYR A 52 -23.73 1.20 -11.61
C TYR A 52 -23.67 -0.10 -12.42
N ALA A 53 -24.80 -0.58 -12.92
CA ALA A 53 -24.86 -1.79 -13.74
C ALA A 53 -24.07 -1.67 -15.04
N LYS A 54 -23.91 -0.45 -15.57
CA LYS A 54 -23.20 -0.15 -16.82
C LYS A 54 -21.70 0.09 -16.63
N LEU A 55 -21.23 0.29 -15.38
CA LEU A 55 -19.82 0.53 -15.11
C LEU A 55 -18.99 -0.73 -15.33
N PRO A 56 -17.80 -0.62 -15.93
CA PRO A 56 -16.80 -1.68 -15.91
C PRO A 56 -16.41 -2.05 -14.47
N PHE A 57 -15.98 -3.28 -14.25
CA PHE A 57 -15.55 -3.72 -12.91
C PHE A 57 -14.43 -2.87 -12.34
N SER A 58 -13.46 -2.45 -13.15
CA SER A 58 -12.39 -1.53 -12.71
C SER A 58 -12.94 -0.21 -12.17
N SER A 59 -13.92 0.40 -12.88
CA SER A 59 -14.59 1.62 -12.40
C SER A 59 -15.38 1.39 -11.12
N LYS A 60 -16.00 0.22 -10.95
CA LYS A 60 -16.70 -0.13 -9.70
C LYS A 60 -15.73 -0.16 -8.50
N VAL A 61 -14.54 -0.73 -8.69
CA VAL A 61 -13.48 -0.76 -7.65
C VAL A 61 -13.00 0.65 -7.33
N LEU A 62 -12.79 1.50 -8.34
CA LEU A 62 -12.39 2.89 -8.13
C LEU A 62 -13.50 3.69 -7.41
N CYS A 63 -14.75 3.51 -7.80
CA CYS A 63 -15.88 4.11 -7.09
C CYS A 63 -15.98 3.64 -5.64
N GLU A 64 -15.69 2.36 -5.34
CA GLU A 64 -15.65 1.87 -3.97
C GLU A 64 -14.60 2.59 -3.14
N ASN A 65 -13.41 2.80 -3.70
CA ASN A 65 -12.36 3.56 -3.03
C ASN A 65 -12.82 4.98 -2.69
N LEU A 66 -13.48 5.66 -3.63
CA LEU A 66 -14.04 6.99 -3.41
C LEU A 66 -15.11 6.99 -2.32
N VAL A 67 -16.09 6.09 -2.40
CA VAL A 67 -17.16 5.98 -1.38
C VAL A 67 -16.59 5.72 0.01
N ARG A 68 -15.47 4.99 0.12
CA ARG A 68 -14.82 4.73 1.41
C ARG A 68 -14.04 5.91 1.97
N ARG A 69 -13.40 6.70 1.13
CA ARG A 69 -12.30 7.57 1.53
C ARG A 69 -12.39 9.01 1.05
N CYS A 70 -13.15 9.29 0.01
CA CYS A 70 -13.28 10.64 -0.54
C CYS A 70 -14.03 11.55 0.46
N PRO A 71 -13.62 12.81 0.62
CA PRO A 71 -14.40 13.80 1.36
C PRO A 71 -15.85 13.85 0.84
N PRO A 72 -16.85 13.93 1.72
CA PRO A 72 -18.26 13.94 1.30
C PRO A 72 -18.59 15.05 0.30
N GLU A 73 -17.97 16.21 0.47
CA GLU A 73 -18.14 17.38 -0.41
C GLU A 73 -17.67 17.13 -1.86
N ASP A 74 -16.66 16.27 -2.05
CA ASP A 74 -16.07 15.98 -3.36
C ASP A 74 -16.62 14.69 -3.97
N LEU A 75 -17.33 13.87 -3.20
CA LEU A 75 -17.72 12.51 -3.61
C LEU A 75 -18.59 12.50 -4.86
N THR A 76 -19.61 13.37 -4.93
CA THR A 76 -20.54 13.42 -6.06
C THR A 76 -19.82 13.77 -7.35
N GLU A 77 -18.91 14.73 -7.33
CA GLU A 77 -18.13 15.11 -8.51
C GLU A 77 -17.19 13.98 -8.92
N ALA A 78 -16.44 13.40 -7.99
CA ALA A 78 -15.51 12.32 -8.25
C ALA A 78 -16.20 11.08 -8.84
N LEU A 79 -17.37 10.68 -8.32
CA LEU A 79 -18.16 9.58 -8.87
C LEU A 79 -18.72 9.91 -10.27
N SER A 80 -19.15 11.15 -10.49
CA SER A 80 -19.67 11.61 -11.78
C SER A 80 -18.66 11.46 -12.91
N GLN A 81 -17.39 11.61 -12.64
CA GLN A 81 -16.32 11.40 -13.62
C GLN A 81 -16.25 9.95 -14.11
N HIS A 82 -16.45 8.99 -13.21
CA HIS A 82 -16.52 7.57 -13.59
C HIS A 82 -17.78 7.22 -14.35
N ILE A 83 -18.87 7.89 -14.07
CA ILE A 83 -20.17 7.65 -14.73
C ILE A 83 -20.18 8.25 -16.14
N TYR A 84 -19.82 9.52 -16.26
CA TYR A 84 -20.01 10.26 -17.51
C TYR A 84 -18.79 10.28 -18.42
N ARG A 85 -17.57 10.15 -17.87
CA ARG A 85 -16.30 10.15 -18.62
C ARG A 85 -16.16 11.31 -19.61
N LYS A 86 -16.59 12.50 -19.21
CA LYS A 86 -16.69 13.65 -20.11
C LYS A 86 -15.39 14.44 -20.25
N GLN A 87 -14.49 14.29 -19.29
CA GLN A 87 -13.22 15.03 -19.28
C GLN A 87 -12.16 14.23 -18.55
N GLU A 88 -10.91 14.48 -18.93
CA GLU A 88 -9.75 13.96 -18.25
C GLU A 88 -9.42 14.93 -17.12
N VAL A 89 -9.69 14.54 -15.89
CA VAL A 89 -9.38 15.30 -14.68
C VAL A 89 -8.85 14.36 -13.61
N ASP A 90 -8.05 14.91 -12.73
CA ASP A 90 -7.60 14.20 -11.56
C ASP A 90 -8.76 13.94 -10.61
N PHE A 91 -8.75 12.80 -9.98
CA PHE A 91 -9.68 12.47 -8.90
C PHE A 91 -8.90 11.90 -7.70
N PRO A 92 -9.40 12.08 -6.47
CA PRO A 92 -8.71 11.58 -5.30
C PRO A 92 -8.63 10.06 -5.33
N TRP A 93 -7.45 9.55 -4.99
CA TRP A 93 -7.17 8.12 -4.88
C TRP A 93 -6.56 7.81 -3.51
N TYR A 94 -7.14 6.87 -2.81
CA TYR A 94 -6.75 6.51 -1.45
C TYR A 94 -6.41 5.02 -1.36
N PRO A 95 -5.21 4.60 -1.76
CA PRO A 95 -4.82 3.20 -1.66
C PRO A 95 -4.81 2.73 -0.21
N ALA A 96 -5.12 1.47 0.02
CA ALA A 96 -5.08 0.87 1.35
C ALA A 96 -3.63 0.69 1.83
N ARG A 97 -2.73 0.40 0.89
CA ARG A 97 -1.29 0.29 1.09
C ARG A 97 -0.53 0.50 -0.22
N VAL A 98 0.75 0.80 -0.09
CA VAL A 98 1.70 0.82 -1.19
C VAL A 98 2.67 -0.35 -1.01
N VAL A 99 2.92 -1.08 -2.08
CA VAL A 99 3.90 -2.17 -2.11
C VAL A 99 5.06 -1.76 -3.00
N CYS A 100 6.25 -1.74 -2.43
CA CYS A 100 7.48 -1.34 -3.10
C CYS A 100 8.41 -2.54 -3.26
N HIS A 101 8.99 -2.66 -4.43
CA HIS A 101 10.06 -3.59 -4.72
C HIS A 101 11.40 -3.01 -4.21
N ASP A 102 12.31 -3.86 -3.71
CA ASP A 102 13.57 -3.40 -3.11
C ASP A 102 14.58 -2.83 -4.12
N ILE A 103 14.45 -3.12 -5.41
CA ILE A 103 15.33 -2.56 -6.43
C ILE A 103 14.75 -1.26 -6.99
N LEU A 104 13.57 -1.33 -7.61
CA LEU A 104 12.96 -0.18 -8.27
C LEU A 104 12.13 0.69 -7.34
N GLY A 105 11.45 0.10 -6.36
CA GLY A 105 10.62 0.83 -5.40
C GLY A 105 11.42 1.48 -4.27
N GLN A 106 12.65 1.06 -4.02
CA GLN A 106 13.51 1.67 -3.02
C GLN A 106 13.77 3.17 -3.31
N THR A 107 13.75 3.58 -4.56
CA THR A 107 13.94 4.99 -4.95
C THR A 107 12.93 5.93 -4.28
N ALA A 108 11.69 5.48 -4.04
CA ALA A 108 10.71 6.28 -3.32
C ALA A 108 11.16 6.60 -1.88
N PHE A 109 11.84 5.67 -1.22
CA PHE A 109 12.38 5.91 0.11
C PHE A 109 13.62 6.81 0.09
N VAL A 110 14.43 6.73 -0.98
CA VAL A 110 15.55 7.65 -1.20
C VAL A 110 15.04 9.08 -1.35
N ASP A 111 13.96 9.28 -2.11
CA ASP A 111 13.32 10.58 -2.28
C ASP A 111 12.76 11.11 -0.95
N LEU A 112 12.10 10.26 -0.14
CA LEU A 112 11.64 10.64 1.19
C LEU A 112 12.80 10.99 2.13
N ALA A 113 13.91 10.26 2.07
CA ALA A 113 15.10 10.57 2.85
C ALA A 113 15.71 11.92 2.43
N GLY A 114 15.84 12.17 1.13
CA GLY A 114 16.31 13.45 0.59
C GLY A 114 15.39 14.62 0.99
N LEU A 115 14.06 14.39 1.02
CA LEU A 115 13.12 15.39 1.52
C LEU A 115 13.32 15.68 3.02
N ARG A 116 13.62 14.68 3.82
CA ARG A 116 13.98 14.87 5.24
C ARG A 116 15.23 15.74 5.41
N ASP A 117 16.25 15.46 4.60
CA ASP A 117 17.49 16.26 4.63
C ASP A 117 17.23 17.72 4.23
N ALA A 118 16.43 17.95 3.20
CA ALA A 118 16.06 19.30 2.77
C ALA A 118 15.27 20.06 3.85
N ILE A 119 14.31 19.41 4.51
CA ILE A 119 13.54 20.03 5.60
C ILE A 119 14.44 20.32 6.80
N ALA A 120 15.35 19.42 7.13
CA ALA A 120 16.32 19.64 8.22
C ALA A 120 17.25 20.83 7.92
N ALA A 121 17.72 20.97 6.67
CA ALA A 121 18.58 22.07 6.23
C ALA A 121 17.86 23.44 6.37
N GLU A 122 16.55 23.48 6.17
CA GLU A 122 15.71 24.68 6.36
C GLU A 122 15.26 24.86 7.83
N GLY A 123 15.74 24.05 8.76
CA GLY A 123 15.42 24.15 10.19
C GLY A 123 14.04 23.57 10.57
N GLY A 124 13.41 22.85 9.67
CA GLY A 124 12.15 22.14 9.93
C GLY A 124 12.36 20.80 10.63
N ASP A 125 11.27 20.14 10.99
CA ASP A 125 11.27 18.84 11.64
C ASP A 125 11.19 17.69 10.59
N PRO A 126 12.30 16.97 10.33
CA PRO A 126 12.31 15.89 9.35
C PRO A 126 11.42 14.70 9.73
N ALA A 127 11.11 14.51 11.01
CA ALA A 127 10.24 13.41 11.45
C ALA A 127 8.80 13.53 10.94
N LYS A 128 8.40 14.71 10.45
CA LYS A 128 7.07 14.92 9.84
C LYS A 128 6.96 14.32 8.43
N VAL A 129 8.07 13.99 7.79
CA VAL A 129 8.07 13.34 6.47
C VAL A 129 7.92 11.84 6.64
N ASN A 130 6.74 11.35 6.37
CA ASN A 130 6.40 9.92 6.44
C ASN A 130 5.44 9.54 5.31
N PRO A 131 5.40 8.29 4.88
CA PRO A 131 4.32 7.80 4.03
C PRO A 131 2.96 7.99 4.70
N ILE A 132 2.00 8.55 3.97
CA ILE A 132 0.64 8.77 4.48
C ILE A 132 -0.10 7.43 4.62
N VAL A 133 0.15 6.50 3.71
CA VAL A 133 -0.45 5.16 3.73
C VAL A 133 0.58 4.11 4.12
N PRO A 134 0.16 2.99 4.73
CA PRO A 134 1.05 1.89 5.03
C PRO A 134 1.83 1.46 3.79
N THR A 135 3.14 1.45 3.89
CA THR A 135 4.04 1.14 2.78
C THR A 135 4.89 -0.07 3.15
N GLN A 136 4.85 -1.09 2.31
CA GLN A 136 5.65 -2.29 2.46
C GLN A 136 6.76 -2.32 1.42
N LEU A 137 7.99 -2.46 1.86
CA LEU A 137 9.13 -2.74 0.99
C LEU A 137 9.45 -4.22 1.08
N ILE A 138 9.33 -4.90 -0.05
CA ILE A 138 9.58 -6.34 -0.15
C ILE A 138 10.92 -6.56 -0.80
N VAL A 139 11.82 -7.24 -0.08
CA VAL A 139 13.11 -7.65 -0.62
C VAL A 139 12.88 -8.85 -1.53
N ASP A 140 12.78 -8.55 -2.81
CA ASP A 140 12.48 -9.51 -3.88
C ASP A 140 13.47 -9.34 -5.03
N HIS A 141 14.61 -9.93 -4.89
CA HIS A 141 15.62 -9.91 -5.94
C HIS A 141 16.10 -11.33 -6.23
N SER A 142 16.55 -11.52 -7.44
CA SER A 142 17.10 -12.80 -7.88
C SER A 142 18.44 -13.05 -7.22
N LEU A 143 18.58 -14.20 -6.55
CA LEU A 143 19.84 -14.66 -6.05
C LEU A 143 20.72 -15.13 -7.20
N ALA A 144 21.90 -14.55 -7.35
CA ALA A 144 22.90 -15.06 -8.29
C ALA A 144 23.55 -16.31 -7.69
N VAL A 145 23.20 -17.45 -8.22
CA VAL A 145 23.70 -18.75 -7.75
C VAL A 145 25.15 -18.95 -8.21
N GLU A 146 26.10 -18.96 -7.27
CA GLU A 146 27.51 -19.28 -7.50
C GLU A 146 27.89 -20.68 -7.01
N HIS A 147 27.16 -21.18 -6.03
CA HIS A 147 27.30 -22.52 -5.47
C HIS A 147 26.04 -23.32 -5.75
N ALA A 148 26.17 -24.48 -6.37
CA ALA A 148 25.04 -25.29 -6.83
C ALA A 148 25.34 -26.77 -6.84
N GLY A 149 24.34 -27.58 -7.21
CA GLY A 149 24.45 -29.03 -7.33
C GLY A 149 24.46 -29.73 -6.00
N PHE A 150 25.45 -30.63 -5.80
CA PHE A 150 25.61 -31.44 -4.59
C PHE A 150 26.60 -30.82 -3.59
N GLU A 151 26.94 -29.55 -3.77
CA GLU A 151 27.84 -28.86 -2.83
C GLU A 151 27.14 -28.68 -1.49
N GLU A 152 27.79 -29.16 -0.42
CA GLU A 152 27.30 -28.87 0.94
C GLU A 152 27.34 -27.40 1.21
N ASP A 153 26.36 -26.91 1.97
CA ASP A 153 26.22 -25.49 2.36
C ASP A 153 26.09 -24.50 1.17
N ALA A 154 25.67 -24.99 -0.02
CA ALA A 154 25.50 -24.15 -1.19
C ALA A 154 24.52 -22.96 -0.94
N PHE A 155 23.46 -23.20 -0.18
CA PHE A 155 22.49 -22.19 0.18
C PHE A 155 23.13 -21.10 1.07
N GLU A 156 23.79 -21.49 2.14
CA GLU A 156 24.44 -20.59 3.09
C GLU A 156 25.54 -19.76 2.41
N LYS A 157 26.30 -20.38 1.51
CA LYS A 157 27.34 -19.69 0.73
C LYS A 157 26.75 -18.64 -0.21
N ASN A 158 25.72 -18.99 -0.95
CA ASN A 158 25.04 -18.02 -1.83
C ASN A 158 24.40 -16.88 -1.03
N ARG A 159 23.82 -17.17 0.12
CA ARG A 159 23.25 -16.18 1.01
C ARG A 159 24.33 -15.21 1.55
N ALA A 160 25.46 -15.72 1.96
CA ALA A 160 26.57 -14.86 2.43
C ALA A 160 27.13 -13.97 1.32
N ILE A 161 27.16 -14.44 0.07
CA ILE A 161 27.53 -13.65 -1.10
C ILE A 161 26.50 -12.54 -1.33
N GLU A 162 25.23 -12.89 -1.25
CA GLU A 162 24.12 -11.95 -1.43
C GLU A 162 24.15 -10.82 -0.38
N GLU A 163 24.28 -11.17 0.89
CA GLU A 163 24.39 -10.20 1.99
C GLU A 163 25.56 -9.23 1.79
N ARG A 164 26.74 -9.76 1.43
CA ARG A 164 27.91 -8.92 1.16
C ARG A 164 27.74 -7.98 -0.04
N ARG A 165 27.10 -8.45 -1.13
CA ARG A 165 26.88 -7.65 -2.33
C ARG A 165 25.88 -6.53 -2.14
N ASN A 166 24.96 -6.72 -1.23
CA ASN A 166 23.85 -5.79 -1.00
C ASN A 166 23.93 -5.10 0.37
N GLU A 167 25.08 -5.14 1.03
CA GLU A 167 25.26 -4.63 2.39
C GLU A 167 24.74 -3.19 2.54
N ASP A 168 25.17 -2.27 1.68
CA ASP A 168 24.74 -0.86 1.72
C ASP A 168 23.24 -0.72 1.51
N ARG A 169 22.67 -1.50 0.58
CA ARG A 169 21.22 -1.51 0.32
C ARG A 169 20.45 -1.99 1.53
N PHE A 170 20.87 -3.08 2.13
CA PHE A 170 20.21 -3.63 3.30
C PHE A 170 20.32 -2.74 4.52
N HIS A 171 21.45 -2.05 4.70
CA HIS A 171 21.60 -1.03 5.73
C HIS A 171 20.60 0.12 5.52
N PHE A 172 20.47 0.63 4.30
CA PHE A 172 19.51 1.68 4.00
C PHE A 172 18.06 1.24 4.23
N ILE A 173 17.68 0.04 3.73
CA ILE A 173 16.34 -0.51 3.92
C ILE A 173 16.02 -0.71 5.42
N ASN A 174 16.98 -1.23 6.17
CA ASN A 174 16.84 -1.40 7.60
C ASN A 174 16.66 -0.04 8.32
N TRP A 175 17.42 0.97 7.91
CA TRP A 175 17.26 2.33 8.42
C TRP A 175 15.84 2.86 8.11
N CYS A 176 15.34 2.70 6.90
CA CYS A 176 13.99 3.13 6.51
C CYS A 176 12.92 2.55 7.43
N GLN A 177 13.07 1.28 7.81
CA GLN A 177 12.12 0.61 8.68
C GLN A 177 11.98 1.30 10.05
N TYR A 178 13.04 1.90 10.57
CA TYR A 178 13.02 2.58 11.86
C TYR A 178 12.85 4.09 11.76
N ALA A 179 13.28 4.67 10.65
CA ALA A 179 13.21 6.10 10.43
C ALA A 179 11.80 6.60 10.10
N PHE A 180 11.04 5.81 9.36
CA PHE A 180 9.70 6.19 8.91
C PHE A 180 8.61 5.47 9.69
N ASP A 181 7.57 6.21 10.03
CA ASP A 181 6.28 5.62 10.44
C ASP A 181 5.63 4.96 9.22
N ASN A 182 4.68 4.07 9.42
CA ASN A 182 3.95 3.40 8.33
C ASN A 182 4.82 2.65 7.31
N VAL A 183 6.06 2.30 7.65
CA VAL A 183 6.94 1.49 6.80
C VAL A 183 7.18 0.13 7.43
N ASN A 184 7.01 -0.90 6.62
CA ASN A 184 7.34 -2.28 6.99
C ASN A 184 8.23 -2.88 5.90
N VAL A 185 9.26 -3.61 6.32
CA VAL A 185 10.15 -4.33 5.42
C VAL A 185 9.91 -5.82 5.55
N VAL A 186 9.61 -6.45 4.43
CA VAL A 186 9.59 -7.92 4.31
C VAL A 186 11.00 -8.37 3.93
N PRO A 187 11.72 -9.04 4.82
CA PRO A 187 13.13 -9.38 4.62
C PRO A 187 13.33 -10.46 3.55
N PRO A 188 14.57 -10.65 3.08
CA PRO A 188 14.90 -11.70 2.12
C PRO A 188 14.42 -13.08 2.58
N GLY A 189 13.84 -13.84 1.67
CA GLY A 189 13.36 -15.22 1.92
C GLY A 189 11.96 -15.32 2.51
N ASN A 190 11.32 -14.20 2.85
CA ASN A 190 9.98 -14.19 3.44
C ASN A 190 8.88 -13.86 2.44
N GLY A 191 9.21 -13.63 1.19
CA GLY A 191 8.24 -13.38 0.13
C GLY A 191 8.93 -12.91 -1.13
N ILE A 192 8.18 -12.90 -2.21
CA ILE A 192 8.59 -12.36 -3.50
C ILE A 192 7.48 -11.50 -4.06
N MET A 193 7.86 -10.44 -4.75
CA MET A 193 6.90 -9.49 -5.30
C MET A 193 6.49 -9.82 -6.74
N HIS A 194 7.33 -10.49 -7.50
CA HIS A 194 7.08 -10.88 -8.89
C HIS A 194 5.89 -11.82 -9.04
N GLN A 195 5.74 -12.75 -8.11
CA GLN A 195 4.53 -13.52 -7.95
C GLN A 195 3.79 -12.89 -6.79
N ILE A 196 2.60 -12.49 -6.99
CA ILE A 196 1.76 -11.78 -6.04
C ILE A 196 1.97 -12.32 -4.62
N ASN A 197 2.57 -11.49 -3.77
CA ASN A 197 2.60 -11.77 -2.35
C ASN A 197 1.24 -11.39 -1.76
N LEU A 198 0.45 -12.40 -1.41
CA LEU A 198 -0.89 -12.23 -0.87
C LEU A 198 -0.92 -12.01 0.65
N GLU A 199 0.21 -12.11 1.30
CA GLU A 199 0.33 -11.82 2.73
C GLU A 199 0.31 -10.31 3.00
#